data_8e8e8dc84df0ecff5838f45bd22bda01
#
_entry.id   8e8e8dc84df0ecff5838f45bd22bda01
#
_cell.length_a   1.000
_cell.length_b   1.000
_cell.length_c   1.000
_cell.angle_alpha   90.00
_cell.angle_beta   90.00
_cell.angle_gamma   90.00
#
_symmetry.space_group_name_H-M   'P 1'
#
loop_
_entity.id
_entity.type
_entity.pdbx_description
1 polymer ?
#
loop_
_entity_poly.entity_id
_entity_poly.type
_entity_poly.pdbx_seq_one_letter_code
_entity_poly.pdbx_strand_id
1 'polypeptide(L)'
;GPEDDRSARTTEICDAADGVDDGSGVIVVTDMYGGSPSNLSLRACRPSNRKILSGVNLPMLIKLAKSRHLSVDDAVAKAKEAGRRYINSFDGAS
;
A
#
# COMPACT_ATOMS: atom_id res chain seq x y z
N GLY A 1 0.80 -7.11 26.17
CA GLY A 1 -0.52 -7.51 25.69
C GLY A 1 -0.74 -7.16 24.24
N PRO A 2 -1.89 -7.53 23.64
CA PRO A 2 -2.15 -7.25 22.23
C PRO A 2 -2.10 -5.78 21.86
N GLU A 3 -2.47 -4.90 22.77
CA GLU A 3 -2.42 -3.46 22.53
C GLU A 3 -0.99 -2.94 22.46
N ASP A 4 -0.11 -3.50 23.28
CA ASP A 4 1.30 -3.13 23.27
C ASP A 4 1.96 -3.55 21.95
N ASP A 5 1.61 -4.74 21.45
CA ASP A 5 2.11 -5.21 20.15
C ASP A 5 1.63 -4.34 19.01
N ARG A 6 0.39 -3.89 19.06
CA ARG A 6 -0.16 -2.98 18.04
C ARG A 6 0.55 -1.64 18.05
N SER A 7 0.80 -1.09 19.23
CA SER A 7 1.50 0.18 19.36
C SER A 7 2.93 0.07 18.81
N ALA A 8 3.62 -1.02 19.14
CA ALA A 8 4.97 -1.25 18.64
C ALA A 8 4.99 -1.35 17.12
N ARG A 9 4.06 -2.11 16.53
CA ARG A 9 3.96 -2.25 15.08
C ARG A 9 3.60 -0.93 14.39
N THR A 10 2.69 -0.15 14.98
CA THR A 10 2.34 1.16 14.46
C THR A 10 3.57 2.06 14.40
N THR A 11 4.35 2.09 15.47
CA THR A 11 5.58 2.87 15.53
C THR A 11 6.58 2.42 14.46
N GLU A 12 6.76 1.11 14.31
CA GLU A 12 7.66 0.57 13.29
C GLU A 12 7.26 0.99 11.88
N ILE A 13 5.97 0.90 11.56
CA ILE A 13 5.47 1.29 10.24
C ILE A 13 5.66 2.78 10.00
N CYS A 14 5.32 3.60 10.98
CA CYS A 14 5.46 5.05 10.86
C CYS A 14 6.92 5.46 10.72
N ASP A 15 7.81 4.84 11.50
CA ASP A 15 9.25 5.12 11.43
C ASP A 15 9.81 4.70 10.06
N ALA A 16 9.39 3.54 9.56
CA ALA A 16 9.82 3.08 8.25
C ALA A 16 9.34 4.02 7.14
N ALA A 17 8.08 4.47 7.20
CA ALA A 17 7.54 5.41 6.24
C ALA A 17 8.28 6.75 6.31
N ASP A 18 8.52 7.27 7.51
CA ASP A 18 9.28 8.50 7.71
C ASP A 18 10.69 8.37 7.13
N GLY A 19 11.31 7.21 7.30
CA GLY A 19 12.67 6.97 6.84
C GLY A 19 12.84 6.97 5.32
N VAL A 20 11.77 6.62 4.57
CA VAL A 20 11.82 6.60 3.11
C VAL A 20 11.18 7.83 2.48
N ASP A 21 10.55 8.69 3.27
CA ASP A 21 9.86 9.88 2.77
C ASP A 21 10.88 10.98 2.46
N ASP A 22 11.03 11.29 1.18
CA ASP A 22 11.90 12.37 0.72
C ASP A 22 11.13 13.66 0.44
N GLY A 23 9.87 13.74 0.87
CA GLY A 23 8.99 14.87 0.61
C GLY A 23 8.04 14.67 -0.57
N SER A 24 8.27 13.64 -1.39
CA SER A 24 7.41 13.34 -2.54
C SER A 24 6.18 12.55 -2.19
N GLY A 25 6.13 12.01 -0.97
CA GLY A 25 5.05 11.16 -0.50
C GLY A 25 5.47 9.70 -0.38
N VAL A 26 4.63 8.93 0.28
CA VAL A 26 4.89 7.50 0.52
C VAL A 26 3.64 6.71 0.17
N ILE A 27 3.83 5.59 -0.51
CA ILE A 27 2.77 4.62 -0.78
C ILE A 27 3.04 3.40 0.09
N VAL A 28 2.07 3.06 0.95
CA VAL A 28 2.12 1.86 1.77
C VAL A 28 1.28 0.79 1.08
N VAL A 29 1.88 -0.35 0.80
CA VAL A 29 1.23 -1.43 0.04
C VAL A 29 0.94 -2.58 0.98
N THR A 30 -0.28 -3.11 0.92
CA THR A 30 -0.71 -4.23 1.74
C THR A 30 -1.57 -5.19 0.95
N ASP A 31 -1.55 -6.46 1.32
CA ASP A 31 -2.35 -7.48 0.64
C ASP A 31 -3.84 -7.39 1.01
N MET A 32 -4.15 -7.01 2.24
CA MET A 32 -5.54 -6.90 2.69
C MET A 32 -5.70 -5.75 3.67
N TYR A 33 -6.65 -4.86 3.37
CA TYR A 33 -7.00 -3.76 4.27
C TYR A 33 -8.22 -4.17 5.10
N GLY A 34 -8.23 -3.78 6.36
CA GLY A 34 -9.33 -4.13 7.26
C GLY A 34 -8.99 -5.19 8.28
N GLY A 35 -7.84 -5.78 8.16
CA GLY A 35 -7.30 -6.63 9.20
C GLY A 35 -6.97 -5.81 10.43
N SER A 36 -7.26 -6.35 11.59
CA SER A 36 -7.34 -5.61 12.82
C SER A 36 -6.13 -4.72 13.19
N PRO A 37 -4.87 -5.08 13.02
CA PRO A 37 -3.80 -4.13 13.36
C PRO A 37 -3.49 -3.11 12.27
N SER A 38 -3.77 -3.43 11.02
CA SER A 38 -3.34 -2.57 9.90
C SER A 38 -4.11 -1.27 9.81
N ASN A 39 -5.41 -1.28 10.12
CA ASN A 39 -6.23 -0.07 10.03
C ASN A 39 -5.73 1.05 10.93
N LEU A 40 -5.44 0.71 12.18
CA LEU A 40 -5.00 1.68 13.16
C LEU A 40 -3.58 2.16 12.90
N SER A 41 -2.71 1.23 12.49
CA SER A 41 -1.33 1.54 12.17
C SER A 41 -1.21 2.56 11.05
N LEU A 42 -1.97 2.34 9.98
CA LEU A 42 -1.85 3.17 8.79
C LEU A 42 -2.47 4.54 8.98
N ARG A 43 -3.55 4.62 9.77
CA ARG A 43 -4.15 5.92 10.11
C ARG A 43 -3.25 6.78 10.98
N ALA A 44 -2.42 6.15 11.79
CA ALA A 44 -1.50 6.87 12.66
C ALA A 44 -0.28 7.40 11.90
N CYS A 45 -0.04 6.90 10.70
CA CYS A 45 1.08 7.33 9.87
C CYS A 45 0.70 8.57 9.06
N ARG A 46 0.64 9.69 9.73
CA ARG A 46 0.46 10.99 9.08
C ARG A 46 1.84 11.55 8.75
N PRO A 47 2.03 12.32 7.74
CA PRO A 47 1.16 13.29 7.08
C PRO A 47 0.29 12.76 5.94
N SER A 48 -0.49 13.67 5.37
CA SER A 48 -1.49 13.37 4.36
C SER A 48 -0.91 12.99 2.99
N ASN A 49 0.40 13.15 2.80
CA ASN A 49 1.05 12.76 1.54
C ASN A 49 1.24 11.25 1.41
N ARG A 50 0.64 10.48 2.31
CA ARG A 50 0.75 9.02 2.31
C ARG A 50 -0.54 8.41 1.82
N LYS A 51 -0.41 7.38 1.01
CA LYS A 51 -1.53 6.61 0.48
C LYS A 51 -1.36 5.15 0.86
N ILE A 52 -2.48 4.49 1.08
CA ILE A 52 -2.53 3.07 1.36
C ILE A 52 -3.14 2.39 0.15
N LEU A 53 -2.46 1.40 -0.39
CA LEU A 53 -2.91 0.64 -1.53
C LEU A 53 -3.04 -0.82 -1.10
N SER A 54 -4.29 -1.30 -1.00
CA SER A 54 -4.58 -2.66 -0.54
C SER A 54 -4.97 -3.56 -1.71
N GLY A 55 -4.91 -4.86 -1.48
CA GLY A 55 -5.22 -5.85 -2.50
C GLY A 55 -4.08 -5.99 -3.50
N VAL A 56 -2.85 -5.90 -3.03
CA VAL A 56 -1.67 -5.91 -3.90
C VAL A 56 -1.59 -7.20 -4.73
N ASN A 57 -1.23 -7.04 -5.98
CA ASN A 57 -0.89 -8.14 -6.87
C ASN A 57 0.31 -7.75 -7.74
N LEU A 58 0.88 -8.70 -8.45
CA LEU A 58 2.11 -8.45 -9.21
C LEU A 58 1.98 -7.34 -10.26
N PRO A 59 0.91 -7.27 -11.08
CA PRO A 59 0.76 -6.17 -12.02
C PRO A 59 0.74 -4.79 -11.37
N MET A 60 0.13 -4.65 -10.18
CA MET A 60 0.17 -3.40 -9.41
C MET A 60 1.61 -3.01 -9.06
N LEU A 61 2.38 -3.97 -8.55
CA LEU A 61 3.76 -3.71 -8.13
C LEU A 61 4.63 -3.31 -9.30
N ILE A 62 4.47 -3.97 -10.44
CA ILE A 62 5.21 -3.62 -11.66
C ILE A 62 4.85 -2.20 -12.10
N LYS A 63 3.56 -1.86 -12.08
CA LYS A 63 3.13 -0.51 -12.49
C LYS A 63 3.63 0.56 -11.53
N LEU A 64 3.64 0.28 -10.22
CA LEU A 64 4.19 1.21 -9.23
C LEU A 64 5.67 1.47 -9.51
N ALA A 65 6.44 0.42 -9.77
CA ALA A 65 7.86 0.56 -10.08
C ALA A 65 8.09 1.44 -11.32
N LYS A 66 7.23 1.30 -12.32
CA LYS A 66 7.31 2.09 -13.56
C LYS A 66 6.76 3.50 -13.42
N SER A 67 6.03 3.78 -12.36
CA SER A 67 5.34 5.06 -12.14
C SER A 67 6.03 5.93 -11.09
N ARG A 68 7.29 5.65 -10.76
CA ARG A 68 8.02 6.37 -9.70
C ARG A 68 8.20 7.85 -9.98
N HIS A 69 8.13 8.25 -11.23
CA HIS A 69 8.25 9.65 -11.65
C HIS A 69 6.96 10.43 -11.53
N LEU A 70 5.85 9.78 -11.23
CA LEU A 70 4.54 10.41 -11.09
C LEU A 70 4.31 10.86 -9.66
N SER A 71 3.31 11.72 -9.47
CA SER A 71 2.83 12.03 -8.13
C SER A 71 2.28 10.77 -7.46
N VAL A 72 2.18 10.79 -6.13
CA VAL A 72 1.63 9.66 -5.38
C VAL A 72 0.21 9.34 -5.87
N ASP A 73 -0.63 10.35 -6.05
CA ASP A 73 -2.01 10.14 -6.49
C ASP A 73 -2.08 9.50 -7.88
N ASP A 74 -1.27 9.97 -8.82
CA ASP A 74 -1.24 9.42 -10.17
C ASP A 74 -0.67 8.01 -10.20
N ALA A 75 0.39 7.76 -9.44
CA ALA A 75 0.98 6.42 -9.34
C ALA A 75 -0.02 5.41 -8.77
N VAL A 76 -0.75 5.78 -7.72
CA VAL A 76 -1.78 4.92 -7.13
C VAL A 76 -2.91 4.64 -8.13
N ALA A 77 -3.37 5.65 -8.84
CA ALA A 77 -4.43 5.49 -9.84
C ALA A 77 -4.02 4.50 -10.93
N LYS A 78 -2.79 4.62 -11.44
CA LYS A 78 -2.28 3.71 -12.47
C LYS A 78 -2.06 2.30 -11.96
N ALA A 79 -1.59 2.16 -10.73
CA ALA A 79 -1.39 0.84 -10.12
C ALA A 79 -2.71 0.12 -9.91
N LYS A 80 -3.74 0.82 -9.43
CA LYS A 80 -5.08 0.25 -9.26
C LYS A 80 -5.65 -0.23 -10.59
N GLU A 81 -5.51 0.58 -11.63
CA GLU A 81 -5.96 0.20 -12.96
C GLU A 81 -5.25 -1.06 -13.45
N ALA A 82 -3.93 -1.11 -13.32
CA ALA A 82 -3.15 -2.28 -13.73
C ALA A 82 -3.54 -3.53 -12.94
N GLY A 83 -3.69 -3.40 -11.62
CA GLY A 83 -4.08 -4.52 -10.78
C GLY A 83 -5.43 -5.10 -11.15
N ARG A 84 -6.40 -4.24 -11.41
CA ARG A 84 -7.74 -4.66 -11.81
C ARG A 84 -7.77 -5.28 -13.19
N ARG A 85 -7.02 -4.73 -14.11
CA ARG A 85 -6.98 -5.21 -15.50
C ARG A 85 -6.52 -6.66 -15.60
N TYR A 86 -5.61 -7.08 -14.76
CA TYR A 86 -5.01 -8.41 -14.83
C TYR A 86 -5.65 -9.43 -13.92
N ILE A 87 -6.79 -9.10 -13.32
CA ILE A 87 -7.59 -10.07 -12.58
C ILE A 87 -8.51 -10.74 -13.59
N ASN A 88 -8.22 -11.99 -13.90
CA ASN A 88 -8.93 -12.76 -14.92
C ASN A 88 -9.23 -14.16 -14.44
N SER A 89 -10.19 -14.79 -15.07
CA SER A 89 -10.47 -16.20 -14.86
C SER A 89 -10.54 -16.91 -16.20
N PHE A 90 -10.19 -18.17 -16.19
CA PHE A 90 -10.19 -19.01 -17.39
C PHE A 90 -10.85 -20.33 -17.05
N ASP A 91 -11.66 -20.85 -17.99
CA ASP A 91 -12.27 -22.16 -17.79
C ASP A 91 -11.24 -23.24 -17.97
N GLY A 92 -11.40 -24.34 -17.22
CA GLY A 92 -10.53 -25.50 -17.42
C GLY A 92 -10.72 -26.10 -18.82
N ALA A 93 -9.65 -26.67 -19.34
CA ALA A 93 -9.71 -27.39 -20.60
C ALA A 93 -10.33 -28.76 -20.40
N SER A 94 -11.26 -29.20 -21.29
CA SER A 94 -11.90 -30.52 -21.21
C SER A 94 -11.12 -31.55 -22.02
#